data_418a2b4f7f21d342c13bedcf9abd7656
#
_entry.id   418a2b4f7f21d342c13bedcf9abd7656
#
_cell.length_a   1.000
_cell.length_b   1.000
_cell.length_c   1.000
_cell.angle_alpha   90.00
_cell.angle_beta   90.00
_cell.angle_gamma   90.00
#
_symmetry.space_group_name_H-M   'P 1'
#
loop_
_entity.id
_entity.type
_entity.pdbx_description
1 polymer ?
#
loop_
_entity_poly.entity_id
_entity_poly.type
_entity_poly.pdbx_seq_one_letter_code
_entity_poly.pdbx_strand_id
1 'polypeptide(L)'
;MAHVQGLRSAKAVFGASVPNVVVFDTTFHQTMPPKAYMYGVPYEMYEKYSIRRYGAHGTSHRYVSMAAAQYLGKDAKDIKMVTCHLGNGSSITAVD
;
A
#
# COMPACT_ATOMS: atom_id res chain seq x y z
N MET A 1 -6.39 -1.58 -17.13
CA MET A 1 -6.98 -2.63 -18.03
C MET A 1 -6.55 -4.05 -17.62
N ALA A 2 -5.23 -4.34 -17.39
CA ALA A 2 -4.74 -5.70 -17.07
C ALA A 2 -5.39 -6.33 -15.82
N HIS A 3 -5.56 -5.59 -14.74
CA HIS A 3 -6.18 -6.10 -13.51
C HIS A 3 -7.66 -6.53 -13.72
N VAL A 4 -8.42 -5.76 -14.51
CA VAL A 4 -9.81 -6.12 -14.84
C VAL A 4 -9.86 -7.40 -15.68
N GLN A 5 -8.93 -7.55 -16.60
CA GLN A 5 -8.81 -8.77 -17.41
C GLN A 5 -8.47 -9.97 -16.52
N GLY A 6 -7.55 -9.81 -15.57
CA GLY A 6 -7.21 -10.84 -14.59
C GLY A 6 -8.43 -11.31 -13.77
N LEU A 7 -9.23 -10.36 -13.26
CA LEU A 7 -10.47 -10.67 -12.54
C LEU A 7 -11.48 -11.42 -13.40
N ARG A 8 -11.66 -11.00 -14.65
CA ARG A 8 -12.56 -11.71 -15.60
C ARG A 8 -12.10 -13.13 -15.87
N SER A 9 -10.81 -13.33 -16.08
CA SER A 9 -10.22 -14.66 -16.32
C SER A 9 -10.35 -15.55 -15.10
N ALA A 10 -10.05 -15.03 -13.91
CA ALA A 10 -10.23 -15.77 -12.65
C ALA A 10 -11.69 -16.19 -12.45
N LYS A 11 -12.64 -15.29 -12.66
CA LYS A 11 -14.07 -15.60 -12.56
C LYS A 11 -14.54 -16.65 -13.59
N ALA A 12 -13.98 -16.61 -14.80
CA ALA A 12 -14.30 -17.59 -15.83
C ALA A 12 -13.80 -19.00 -15.50
N VAL A 13 -12.60 -19.10 -14.88
CA VAL A 13 -11.97 -20.38 -14.52
C VAL A 13 -12.56 -20.96 -13.24
N PHE A 14 -12.71 -20.16 -12.19
CA PHE A 14 -13.12 -20.63 -10.86
C PHE A 14 -14.63 -20.55 -10.60
N GLY A 15 -15.37 -19.89 -11.48
CA GLY A 15 -16.82 -19.72 -11.35
C GLY A 15 -17.24 -18.57 -10.44
N ALA A 16 -18.53 -18.26 -10.47
CA ALA A 16 -19.10 -17.11 -9.76
C ALA A 16 -19.23 -17.33 -8.24
N SER A 17 -19.17 -18.58 -7.78
CA SER A 17 -19.27 -18.94 -6.36
C SER A 17 -17.98 -18.68 -5.58
N VAL A 18 -16.84 -18.56 -6.28
CA VAL A 18 -15.55 -18.25 -5.64
C VAL A 18 -15.40 -16.72 -5.52
N PRO A 19 -15.31 -16.19 -4.29
CA PRO A 19 -15.17 -14.76 -4.09
C PRO A 19 -13.82 -14.27 -4.64
N ASN A 20 -13.85 -13.11 -5.31
CA ASN A 20 -12.65 -12.43 -5.75
C ASN A 20 -12.38 -11.26 -4.81
N VAL A 21 -11.25 -11.27 -4.13
CA VAL A 21 -10.81 -10.21 -3.21
C VAL A 21 -9.71 -9.40 -3.87
N VAL A 22 -9.90 -8.08 -3.90
CA VAL A 22 -8.92 -7.13 -4.46
C VAL A 22 -8.16 -6.46 -3.32
N VAL A 23 -6.84 -6.51 -3.38
CA VAL A 23 -5.96 -5.80 -2.45
C VAL A 23 -5.21 -4.72 -3.22
N PHE A 24 -5.43 -3.46 -2.83
CA PHE A 24 -4.80 -2.32 -3.49
C PHE A 24 -3.40 -2.06 -2.91
N ASP A 25 -2.45 -1.78 -3.78
CA ASP A 25 -1.05 -1.52 -3.45
C ASP A 25 -0.86 -0.28 -2.57
N THR A 26 -1.83 0.62 -2.58
CA THR A 26 -1.84 1.86 -1.79
C THR A 26 -2.57 1.75 -0.44
N THR A 27 -3.25 0.64 -0.16
CA THR A 27 -4.14 0.53 1.03
C THR A 27 -3.39 0.72 2.35
N PHE A 28 -2.20 0.15 2.49
CA PHE A 28 -1.38 0.28 3.70
C PHE A 28 -1.00 1.73 4.01
N HIS A 29 -0.89 2.58 2.98
CA HIS A 29 -0.46 3.97 3.10
C HIS A 29 -1.62 4.96 3.35
N GLN A 30 -2.85 4.50 3.48
CA GLN A 30 -4.02 5.39 3.66
C GLN A 30 -4.04 6.09 5.02
N THR A 31 -3.28 5.63 5.99
CA THR A 31 -3.15 6.24 7.31
C THR A 31 -2.16 7.41 7.35
N MET A 32 -1.45 7.70 6.24
CA MET A 32 -0.53 8.84 6.19
C MET A 32 -1.23 10.14 6.57
N PRO A 33 -0.68 10.94 7.50
CA PRO A 33 -1.24 12.25 7.83
C PRO A 33 -0.98 13.28 6.70
N PRO A 34 -1.72 14.39 6.65
CA PRO A 34 -1.57 15.42 5.61
C PRO A 34 -0.12 15.86 5.37
N LYS A 35 0.63 16.08 6.44
CA LYS A 35 2.07 16.45 6.37
C LYS A 35 2.94 15.42 5.62
N ALA A 36 2.51 14.16 5.50
CA ALA A 36 3.24 13.10 4.84
C ALA A 36 2.78 12.86 3.40
N TYR A 37 1.52 13.14 3.08
CA TYR A 37 1.02 12.93 1.73
C TYR A 37 0.95 14.19 0.87
N MET A 38 0.93 15.39 1.46
CA MET A 38 0.87 16.64 0.71
C MET A 38 2.23 16.95 0.07
N TYR A 39 2.20 17.35 -1.20
CA TYR A 39 3.38 17.89 -1.86
C TYR A 39 3.49 19.41 -1.67
N GLY A 40 4.69 19.96 -1.77
CA GLY A 40 4.97 21.38 -1.72
C GLY A 40 4.60 22.11 -3.03
N VAL A 41 3.39 21.88 -3.52
CA VAL A 41 2.79 22.54 -4.70
C VAL A 41 1.56 23.33 -4.27
N PRO A 42 1.01 24.24 -5.10
CA PRO A 42 -0.21 24.95 -4.74
C PRO A 42 -1.32 24.00 -4.27
N TYR A 43 -1.96 24.33 -3.14
CA TYR A 43 -2.98 23.48 -2.49
C TYR A 43 -4.14 23.11 -3.42
N GLU A 44 -4.47 24.01 -4.35
CA GLU A 44 -5.49 23.77 -5.39
C GLU A 44 -5.23 22.50 -6.23
N MET A 45 -3.97 22.11 -6.40
CA MET A 45 -3.61 20.88 -7.11
C MET A 45 -4.11 19.64 -6.37
N TYR A 46 -4.06 19.67 -5.04
CA TYR A 46 -4.66 18.63 -4.23
C TYR A 46 -6.20 18.66 -4.30
N GLU A 47 -6.82 19.83 -4.09
CA GLU A 47 -8.28 19.95 -4.04
C GLU A 47 -8.95 19.58 -5.37
N LYS A 48 -8.43 20.09 -6.49
CA LYS A 48 -9.07 19.92 -7.81
C LYS A 48 -8.66 18.61 -8.50
N TYR A 49 -7.42 18.15 -8.28
CA TYR A 49 -6.85 17.05 -9.06
C TYR A 49 -6.38 15.88 -8.20
N SER A 50 -6.55 15.94 -6.88
CA SER A 50 -6.09 14.91 -5.94
C SER A 50 -4.60 14.59 -6.07
N ILE A 51 -3.78 15.61 -6.39
CA ILE A 51 -2.33 15.46 -6.50
C ILE A 51 -1.76 15.37 -5.10
N ARG A 52 -1.36 14.17 -4.72
CA ARG A 52 -0.78 13.82 -3.42
C ARG A 52 0.08 12.56 -3.53
N ARG A 53 0.80 12.24 -2.45
CA ARG A 53 1.45 10.93 -2.31
C ARG A 53 0.40 9.87 -1.93
N TYR A 54 0.42 8.75 -2.63
CA TYR A 54 -0.43 7.59 -2.33
C TYR A 54 0.35 6.42 -1.75
N GLY A 55 1.66 6.33 -2.02
CA GLY A 55 2.51 5.21 -1.67
C GLY A 55 2.40 4.05 -2.67
N ALA A 56 3.29 3.09 -2.53
CA ALA A 56 3.35 1.90 -3.35
C ALA A 56 3.86 0.69 -2.54
N HIS A 57 3.74 -0.53 -3.11
CA HIS A 57 4.18 -1.77 -2.48
C HIS A 57 3.60 -1.98 -1.07
N GLY A 58 2.37 -1.54 -0.84
CA GLY A 58 1.75 -1.51 0.48
C GLY A 58 1.63 -2.89 1.12
N THR A 59 1.31 -3.92 0.34
CA THR A 59 1.26 -5.31 0.84
C THR A 59 2.62 -5.76 1.36
N SER A 60 3.71 -5.43 0.65
CA SER A 60 5.08 -5.74 1.06
C SER A 60 5.46 -5.00 2.35
N HIS A 61 5.27 -3.69 2.39
CA HIS A 61 5.60 -2.89 3.58
C HIS A 61 4.81 -3.34 4.81
N ARG A 62 3.53 -3.65 4.65
CA ARG A 62 2.69 -4.21 5.72
C ARG A 62 3.24 -5.53 6.22
N TYR A 63 3.51 -6.47 5.33
CA TYR A 63 4.00 -7.79 5.71
C TYR A 63 5.36 -7.71 6.42
N VAL A 64 6.31 -6.99 5.84
CA VAL A 64 7.67 -6.86 6.40
C VAL A 64 7.64 -6.19 7.77
N SER A 65 6.84 -5.13 7.95
CA SER A 65 6.74 -4.45 9.24
C SER A 65 6.15 -5.35 10.33
N MET A 66 5.12 -6.11 10.01
CA MET A 66 4.52 -7.06 10.95
C MET A 66 5.46 -8.22 11.27
N ALA A 67 6.13 -8.79 10.27
CA ALA A 67 7.09 -9.87 10.47
C ALA A 67 8.31 -9.44 11.30
N ALA A 68 8.80 -8.21 11.08
CA ALA A 68 9.89 -7.65 11.87
C ALA A 68 9.47 -7.43 13.34
N ALA A 69 8.27 -6.90 13.58
CA ALA A 69 7.73 -6.75 14.93
C ALA A 69 7.63 -8.10 15.65
N GLN A 70 7.09 -9.09 14.99
CA GLN A 70 6.97 -10.47 15.52
C GLN A 70 8.35 -11.06 15.83
N TYR A 71 9.32 -10.90 14.91
CA TYR A 71 10.69 -11.38 15.13
C TYR A 71 11.36 -10.73 16.34
N LEU A 72 11.08 -9.45 16.58
CA LEU A 72 11.59 -8.71 17.73
C LEU A 72 10.81 -8.97 19.03
N GLY A 73 9.72 -9.76 18.98
CA GLY A 73 8.86 -10.02 20.13
C GLY A 73 8.12 -8.77 20.62
N LYS A 74 7.79 -7.83 19.72
CA LYS A 74 7.14 -6.55 20.05
C LYS A 74 5.81 -6.40 19.31
N ASP A 75 4.91 -5.57 19.85
CA ASP A 75 3.72 -5.16 19.09
C ASP A 75 4.13 -4.19 17.96
N ALA A 76 3.55 -4.34 16.80
CA ALA A 76 3.86 -3.50 15.63
C ALA A 76 3.64 -2.00 15.89
N LYS A 77 2.64 -1.65 16.72
CA LYS A 77 2.35 -0.26 17.12
C LYS A 77 3.40 0.39 18.04
N ASP A 78 4.27 -0.42 18.67
CA ASP A 78 5.29 0.05 19.60
C ASP A 78 6.67 0.19 18.92
N ILE A 79 6.72 -0.01 17.62
CA ILE A 79 7.98 0.01 16.88
C ILE A 79 7.93 1.05 15.75
N LYS A 80 8.96 1.89 15.73
CA LYS A 80 9.22 2.76 14.57
C LYS A 80 10.28 2.10 13.71
N MET A 81 10.00 1.94 12.42
CA MET A 81 10.92 1.28 11.51
C MET A 81 10.92 1.92 10.12
N VAL A 82 11.97 1.64 9.37
CA VAL A 82 12.04 1.93 7.94
C VAL A 82 12.06 0.61 7.20
N THR A 83 11.10 0.43 6.31
CA THR A 83 11.02 -0.76 5.45
C THR A 83 11.42 -0.41 4.03
N CYS A 84 12.19 -1.27 3.39
CA CYS A 84 12.67 -1.10 2.03
C CYS A 84 12.14 -2.25 1.16
N HIS A 85 11.36 -1.90 0.13
CA HIS A 85 11.01 -2.82 -0.94
C HIS A 85 11.93 -2.55 -2.12
N LEU A 86 12.81 -3.49 -2.45
CA LEU A 86 13.86 -3.35 -3.46
C LEU A 86 13.72 -4.47 -4.48
N GLY A 87 13.17 -4.16 -5.63
CA GLY A 87 12.97 -5.07 -6.75
C GLY A 87 13.01 -4.31 -8.07
N ASN A 88 12.26 -4.77 -9.07
CA ASN A 88 12.10 -4.03 -10.33
C ASN A 88 11.51 -2.62 -10.08
N GLY A 89 10.52 -2.51 -9.19
CA GLY A 89 10.15 -1.25 -8.55
C GLY A 89 10.79 -1.15 -7.17
N SER A 90 10.99 0.05 -6.66
CA SER A 90 11.53 0.26 -5.31
C SER A 90 10.79 1.35 -4.56
N SER A 91 10.66 1.18 -3.25
CA SER A 91 10.14 2.20 -2.34
C SER A 91 10.70 2.01 -0.94
N ILE A 92 10.77 3.12 -0.20
CA ILE A 92 11.19 3.17 1.20
C ILE A 92 10.06 3.83 1.99
N THR A 93 9.66 3.21 3.09
CA THR A 93 8.54 3.65 3.91
C THR A 93 8.95 3.72 5.37
N ALA A 94 8.71 4.87 6.02
CA ALA A 94 8.73 5.00 7.46
C ALA A 94 7.39 4.51 8.00
N VAL A 95 7.44 3.57 8.95
CA VAL A 95 6.27 2.97 9.60
C VAL A 95 6.37 3.27 11.10
N ASP A 96 5.34 3.91 11.65
CA ASP A 96 5.19 4.20 13.09
C ASP A 96 3.75 4.01 13.57
#